data_0075aab35991440fce02a9a3068c0b4a
#
_entry.id   0075aab35991440fce02a9a3068c0b4a
#
_cell.length_a   1.000
_cell.length_b   1.000
_cell.length_c   1.000
_cell.angle_alpha   90.00
_cell.angle_beta   90.00
_cell.angle_gamma   90.00
#
_symmetry.space_group_name_H-M   'P 1'
#
loop_
_entity.id
_entity.type
_entity.pdbx_description
1 polymer ?
#
loop_
_entity_poly.entity_id
_entity_poly.type
_entity_poly.pdbx_seq_one_letter_code
_entity_poly.pdbx_strand_id
1 'polypeptide(L)'
;MSNEYDIAFAGAGLSALSLAVRLAALPSPTRMLLVDPRTQFPHDRTWCYWQLRENPFDPAITHRWQQWSVSCESKSATAHSGNTPYVRIPSDRFYREALQKLSSCPQATLLQGVSVDSIESKSDHAVLHLSDGQNITAAWAFDSRPPQDSSAPWCQIFRGLELHSPQANLDTATVRLMDFQSAGPDGIRFFYVLPLDQHTALVEDTWLVPNGKNPQFSDEAILTYAQENLSPASWQIRHREEGNLPMGLLPSANSAVKNSQRNIPWGTPAGAVRASSGYAFSRIQRASESMAQHWSQHHFPSPAITHESKLLAWMDRVFLRVMERHPERVPEFFSRMFDRVPPEALVRFLESEPRPADILQVMRALPSAPFLASALR
;
A
#
# COMPACT_ATOMS: atom_id res chain seq x y z
N MET A 1 -34.65 -6.74 -15.43
CA MET A 1 -34.17 -5.44 -15.96
C MET A 1 -32.74 -5.66 -16.44
N SER A 2 -32.36 -5.13 -17.61
CA SER A 2 -30.96 -5.22 -18.03
C SER A 2 -30.14 -4.28 -17.12
N ASN A 3 -29.04 -4.76 -16.55
CA ASN A 3 -28.12 -3.93 -15.79
C ASN A 3 -27.52 -2.86 -16.71
N GLU A 4 -27.38 -1.65 -16.19
CA GLU A 4 -26.78 -0.53 -16.94
C GLU A 4 -25.27 -0.79 -17.17
N TYR A 5 -24.60 -1.36 -16.15
CA TYR A 5 -23.20 -1.75 -16.19
C TYR A 5 -22.99 -3.21 -15.79
N ASP A 6 -21.90 -3.78 -16.29
CA ASP A 6 -21.46 -5.11 -15.84
C ASP A 6 -20.74 -5.00 -14.49
N ILE A 7 -19.96 -3.92 -14.32
CA ILE A 7 -19.23 -3.59 -13.09
C ILE A 7 -19.39 -2.11 -12.76
N ALA A 8 -19.65 -1.80 -11.47
CA ALA A 8 -19.52 -0.46 -10.94
C ALA A 8 -18.50 -0.44 -9.79
N PHE A 9 -17.65 0.58 -9.75
CA PHE A 9 -16.67 0.80 -8.70
C PHE A 9 -17.08 1.97 -7.83
N ALA A 10 -17.15 1.76 -6.52
CA ALA A 10 -17.22 2.83 -5.55
C ALA A 10 -15.79 3.28 -5.19
N GLY A 11 -15.39 4.44 -5.72
CA GLY A 11 -14.06 4.99 -5.69
C GLY A 11 -13.23 4.69 -6.95
N ALA A 12 -12.38 5.64 -7.34
CA ALA A 12 -11.39 5.52 -8.41
C ALA A 12 -9.96 5.70 -7.86
N GLY A 13 -9.66 5.01 -6.75
CA GLY A 13 -8.33 4.94 -6.16
C GLY A 13 -7.44 3.88 -6.81
N LEU A 14 -6.26 3.66 -6.20
CA LEU A 14 -5.27 2.68 -6.67
C LEU A 14 -5.89 1.32 -7.02
N SER A 15 -6.69 0.75 -6.13
CA SER A 15 -7.22 -0.61 -6.30
C SER A 15 -8.29 -0.71 -7.40
N ALA A 16 -9.22 0.25 -7.45
CA ALA A 16 -10.25 0.29 -8.48
C ALA A 16 -9.65 0.50 -9.87
N LEU A 17 -8.78 1.50 -10.02
CA LEU A 17 -8.12 1.80 -11.29
C LEU A 17 -7.20 0.67 -11.75
N SER A 18 -6.52 -0.03 -10.83
CA SER A 18 -5.68 -1.18 -11.17
C SER A 18 -6.47 -2.35 -11.76
N LEU A 19 -7.68 -2.57 -11.27
CA LEU A 19 -8.57 -3.59 -11.84
C LEU A 19 -9.22 -3.09 -13.13
N ALA A 20 -9.75 -1.86 -13.16
CA ALA A 20 -10.42 -1.30 -14.31
C ALA A 20 -9.53 -1.27 -15.58
N VAL A 21 -8.25 -0.87 -15.42
CA VAL A 21 -7.28 -0.86 -16.54
C VAL A 21 -7.06 -2.26 -17.11
N ARG A 22 -7.03 -3.30 -16.27
CA ARG A 22 -6.88 -4.68 -16.74
C ARG A 22 -8.13 -5.22 -17.40
N LEU A 23 -9.30 -4.88 -16.88
CA LEU A 23 -10.58 -5.24 -17.49
C LEU A 23 -10.76 -4.54 -18.85
N ALA A 24 -10.35 -3.28 -18.96
CA ALA A 24 -10.37 -2.52 -20.21
C ALA A 24 -9.45 -3.13 -21.30
N ALA A 25 -8.40 -3.84 -20.89
CA ALA A 25 -7.47 -4.50 -21.81
C ALA A 25 -7.92 -5.90 -22.26
N LEU A 26 -9.05 -6.42 -21.74
CA LEU A 26 -9.57 -7.72 -22.13
C LEU A 26 -10.20 -7.68 -23.55
N PRO A 27 -10.11 -8.76 -24.33
CA PRO A 27 -10.72 -8.85 -25.65
C PRO A 27 -12.24 -8.71 -25.64
N SER A 28 -12.89 -9.18 -24.57
CA SER A 28 -14.34 -9.06 -24.38
C SER A 28 -14.65 -7.77 -23.63
N PRO A 29 -15.43 -6.85 -24.20
CA PRO A 29 -15.72 -5.57 -23.59
C PRO A 29 -16.55 -5.75 -22.31
N THR A 30 -16.13 -5.09 -21.24
CA THR A 30 -16.84 -4.99 -19.96
C THR A 30 -17.31 -3.56 -19.77
N ARG A 31 -18.62 -3.35 -19.60
CA ARG A 31 -19.18 -2.02 -19.34
C ARG A 31 -18.92 -1.67 -17.89
N MET A 32 -18.09 -0.65 -17.68
CA MET A 32 -17.63 -0.25 -16.36
C MET A 32 -18.01 1.18 -16.04
N LEU A 33 -18.44 1.42 -14.80
CA LEU A 33 -18.56 2.73 -14.20
C LEU A 33 -17.64 2.84 -13.01
N LEU A 34 -16.83 3.90 -12.95
CA LEU A 34 -16.09 4.28 -11.75
C LEU A 34 -16.73 5.58 -11.20
N VAL A 35 -17.05 5.62 -9.92
CA VAL A 35 -17.64 6.78 -9.24
C VAL A 35 -16.67 7.30 -8.19
N ASP A 36 -16.27 8.56 -8.28
CA ASP A 36 -15.32 9.15 -7.32
C ASP A 36 -15.72 10.61 -6.99
N PRO A 37 -15.73 11.00 -5.71
CA PRO A 37 -16.07 12.36 -5.31
C PRO A 37 -15.04 13.40 -5.76
N ARG A 38 -13.82 13.00 -6.11
CA ARG A 38 -12.78 13.91 -6.59
C ARG A 38 -13.03 14.31 -8.03
N THR A 39 -12.83 15.59 -8.31
CA THR A 39 -12.85 16.15 -9.67
C THR A 39 -11.46 16.22 -10.30
N GLN A 40 -10.42 16.07 -9.47
CA GLN A 40 -9.02 16.05 -9.86
C GLN A 40 -8.28 14.94 -9.09
N PHE A 41 -7.22 14.43 -9.67
CA PHE A 41 -6.36 13.42 -9.08
C PHE A 41 -4.93 13.98 -8.89
N PRO A 42 -4.72 14.75 -7.81
CA PRO A 42 -3.44 15.39 -7.54
C PRO A 42 -2.40 14.39 -7.02
N HIS A 43 -1.17 14.86 -6.86
CA HIS A 43 -0.14 14.16 -6.10
C HIS A 43 -0.49 14.26 -4.61
N ASP A 44 -1.28 13.33 -4.09
CA ASP A 44 -1.73 13.28 -2.70
C ASP A 44 -1.00 12.21 -1.87
N ARG A 45 -0.22 11.33 -2.51
CA ARG A 45 0.56 10.26 -1.88
C ARG A 45 1.59 9.68 -2.83
N THR A 46 2.53 8.94 -2.23
CA THR A 46 3.58 8.21 -2.93
C THR A 46 3.45 6.71 -2.69
N TRP A 47 3.53 5.90 -3.73
CA TRP A 47 3.62 4.45 -3.60
C TRP A 47 5.03 4.00 -3.90
N CYS A 48 5.59 3.22 -2.97
CA CYS A 48 6.88 2.58 -3.12
C CYS A 48 6.77 1.07 -2.89
N TYR A 49 7.52 0.30 -3.66
CA TYR A 49 7.52 -1.16 -3.59
C TYR A 49 8.78 -1.72 -4.26
N TRP A 50 9.11 -2.99 -3.99
CA TRP A 50 10.14 -3.67 -4.78
C TRP A 50 9.53 -4.29 -6.03
N GLN A 51 10.09 -3.93 -7.19
CA GLN A 51 9.58 -4.38 -8.48
C GLN A 51 10.05 -5.81 -8.80
N LEU A 52 9.28 -6.80 -8.37
CA LEU A 52 9.54 -8.22 -8.69
C LEU A 52 9.11 -8.59 -10.10
N ARG A 53 8.17 -7.85 -10.69
CA ARG A 53 7.62 -8.06 -12.04
C ARG A 53 7.12 -6.77 -12.65
N GLU A 54 6.98 -6.76 -13.96
CA GLU A 54 6.36 -5.66 -14.68
C GLU A 54 4.85 -5.60 -14.40
N ASN A 55 4.29 -4.38 -14.51
CA ASN A 55 2.87 -4.13 -14.38
C ASN A 55 2.43 -2.97 -15.29
N PRO A 56 1.12 -2.79 -15.56
CA PRO A 56 0.62 -1.75 -16.46
C PRO A 56 1.01 -0.31 -16.10
N PHE A 57 1.49 -0.07 -14.86
CA PHE A 57 1.83 1.26 -14.35
C PHE A 57 3.34 1.54 -14.29
N ASP A 58 4.16 0.67 -14.86
CA ASP A 58 5.61 0.89 -14.95
C ASP A 58 6.00 2.22 -15.63
N PRO A 59 5.24 2.74 -16.62
CA PRO A 59 5.49 4.07 -17.17
C PRO A 59 5.32 5.22 -16.17
N ALA A 60 4.61 5.01 -15.07
CA ALA A 60 4.44 5.99 -14.00
C ALA A 60 5.59 5.98 -12.97
N ILE A 61 6.52 5.02 -13.04
CA ILE A 61 7.67 4.95 -12.15
C ILE A 61 8.60 6.12 -12.44
N THR A 62 8.90 6.91 -11.40
CA THR A 62 9.79 8.08 -11.52
C THR A 62 11.21 7.79 -11.05
N HIS A 63 11.39 6.90 -10.08
CA HIS A 63 12.69 6.57 -9.50
C HIS A 63 12.84 5.08 -9.26
N ARG A 64 14.10 4.61 -9.35
CA ARG A 64 14.52 3.24 -9.08
C ARG A 64 15.81 3.25 -8.28
N TRP A 65 15.84 2.52 -7.15
CA TRP A 65 17.01 2.35 -6.31
C TRP A 65 17.33 0.88 -6.14
N GLN A 66 18.60 0.56 -6.16
CA GLN A 66 19.09 -0.80 -5.93
C GLN A 66 19.63 -0.99 -4.51
N GLN A 67 19.76 0.11 -3.75
CA GLN A 67 20.23 0.11 -2.38
C GLN A 67 19.21 0.69 -1.43
N TRP A 68 19.09 0.09 -0.26
CA TRP A 68 18.28 0.57 0.84
C TRP A 68 18.92 0.28 2.19
N SER A 69 18.63 1.10 3.18
CA SER A 69 19.18 0.99 4.52
C SER A 69 18.10 1.02 5.59
N VAL A 70 18.41 0.37 6.71
CA VAL A 70 17.68 0.46 7.98
C VAL A 70 18.70 0.78 9.05
N SER A 71 18.46 1.83 9.85
CA SER A 71 19.34 2.25 10.93
C SER A 71 18.61 2.33 12.27
N CYS A 72 19.34 1.99 13.33
CA CYS A 72 18.88 1.98 14.71
C CYS A 72 20.06 2.34 15.61
N GLU A 73 19.99 3.47 16.29
CA GLU A 73 21.08 4.01 17.12
C GLU A 73 22.41 4.09 16.33
N SER A 74 23.43 3.33 16.77
CA SER A 74 24.75 3.29 16.14
C SER A 74 24.90 2.20 15.07
N LYS A 75 23.84 1.44 14.77
CA LYS A 75 23.86 0.33 13.80
C LYS A 75 23.10 0.70 12.54
N SER A 76 23.70 0.42 11.40
CA SER A 76 23.06 0.53 10.10
C SER A 76 23.27 -0.77 9.31
N ALA A 77 22.20 -1.28 8.73
CA ALA A 77 22.25 -2.39 7.77
C ALA A 77 21.88 -1.84 6.39
N THR A 78 22.78 -2.02 5.42
CA THR A 78 22.55 -1.64 4.03
C THR A 78 22.46 -2.89 3.18
N ALA A 79 21.43 -3.00 2.37
CA ALA A 79 21.23 -4.09 1.45
C ALA A 79 21.25 -3.59 0.00
N HIS A 80 21.73 -4.43 -0.91
CA HIS A 80 21.78 -4.17 -2.33
C HIS A 80 21.16 -5.33 -3.09
N SER A 81 20.24 -5.04 -4.03
CA SER A 81 19.71 -6.03 -4.97
C SER A 81 19.88 -5.54 -6.40
N GLY A 82 20.62 -6.29 -7.18
CA GLY A 82 20.87 -5.97 -8.60
C GLY A 82 19.65 -6.16 -9.50
N ASN A 83 18.71 -7.03 -9.11
CA ASN A 83 17.63 -7.49 -9.98
C ASN A 83 16.24 -7.01 -9.58
N THR A 84 16.06 -6.49 -8.36
CA THR A 84 14.76 -6.07 -7.82
C THR A 84 14.85 -4.68 -7.23
N PRO A 85 14.75 -3.63 -8.07
CA PRO A 85 14.85 -2.27 -7.58
C PRO A 85 13.66 -1.92 -6.67
N TYR A 86 13.91 -1.07 -5.68
CA TYR A 86 12.87 -0.35 -4.98
C TYR A 86 12.44 0.83 -5.84
N VAL A 87 11.15 1.00 -6.08
CA VAL A 87 10.64 1.97 -7.05
C VAL A 87 9.62 2.91 -6.42
N ARG A 88 9.52 4.13 -6.99
CA ARG A 88 8.57 5.16 -6.60
C ARG A 88 7.59 5.47 -7.71
N ILE A 89 6.30 5.50 -7.38
CA ILE A 89 5.23 6.02 -8.23
C ILE A 89 4.49 7.13 -7.47
N PRO A 90 4.62 8.41 -7.86
CA PRO A 90 3.75 9.48 -7.39
C PRO A 90 2.31 9.26 -7.84
N SER A 91 1.33 9.58 -7.00
CA SER A 91 -0.08 9.27 -7.28
C SER A 91 -0.62 9.98 -8.52
N ASP A 92 -0.22 11.23 -8.80
CA ASP A 92 -0.62 11.95 -10.01
C ASP A 92 -0.15 11.24 -11.30
N ARG A 93 1.05 10.63 -11.26
CA ARG A 93 1.59 9.85 -12.39
C ARG A 93 0.80 8.56 -12.61
N PHE A 94 0.50 7.85 -11.51
CA PHE A 94 -0.35 6.66 -11.56
C PHE A 94 -1.74 6.99 -12.12
N TYR A 95 -2.40 8.03 -11.58
CA TYR A 95 -3.73 8.42 -12.04
C TYR A 95 -3.74 8.82 -13.51
N ARG A 96 -2.75 9.59 -13.95
CA ARG A 96 -2.61 9.98 -15.36
C ARG A 96 -2.49 8.76 -16.26
N GLU A 97 -1.62 7.81 -15.93
CA GLU A 97 -1.42 6.58 -16.68
C GLU A 97 -2.70 5.73 -16.73
N ALA A 98 -3.37 5.57 -15.59
CA ALA A 98 -4.62 4.84 -15.50
C ALA A 98 -5.72 5.45 -16.37
N LEU A 99 -5.93 6.76 -16.23
CA LEU A 99 -6.98 7.47 -16.96
C LEU A 99 -6.70 7.54 -18.47
N GLN A 100 -5.44 7.66 -18.86
CA GLN A 100 -5.05 7.58 -20.27
C GLN A 100 -5.38 6.22 -20.88
N LYS A 101 -5.10 5.11 -20.14
CA LYS A 101 -5.48 3.77 -20.61
C LYS A 101 -7.00 3.58 -20.68
N LEU A 102 -7.74 4.08 -19.70
CA LEU A 102 -9.19 3.97 -19.68
C LEU A 102 -9.86 4.85 -20.74
N SER A 103 -9.31 6.01 -21.12
CA SER A 103 -9.85 6.87 -22.16
C SER A 103 -9.90 6.19 -23.55
N SER A 104 -9.09 5.16 -23.76
CA SER A 104 -9.10 4.34 -24.97
C SER A 104 -10.16 3.23 -24.95
N CYS A 105 -10.92 3.08 -23.85
CA CYS A 105 -11.95 2.06 -23.68
C CYS A 105 -13.34 2.72 -23.65
N PRO A 106 -14.12 2.68 -24.73
CA PRO A 106 -15.46 3.32 -24.79
C PRO A 106 -16.45 2.74 -23.76
N GLN A 107 -16.21 1.56 -23.22
CA GLN A 107 -17.05 0.91 -22.23
C GLN A 107 -16.71 1.30 -20.79
N ALA A 108 -15.66 2.09 -20.57
CA ALA A 108 -15.29 2.61 -19.25
C ALA A 108 -15.78 4.05 -19.09
N THR A 109 -16.62 4.27 -18.10
CA THR A 109 -17.12 5.61 -17.74
C THR A 109 -16.56 6.00 -16.38
N LEU A 110 -16.07 7.23 -16.25
CA LEU A 110 -15.67 7.83 -14.98
C LEU A 110 -16.63 8.97 -14.61
N LEU A 111 -17.38 8.79 -13.53
CA LEU A 111 -18.25 9.81 -12.94
C LEU A 111 -17.51 10.47 -11.77
N GLN A 112 -17.19 11.74 -11.93
CA GLN A 112 -16.44 12.53 -10.96
C GLN A 112 -17.35 13.56 -10.24
N GLY A 113 -16.93 13.98 -9.04
CA GLY A 113 -17.65 14.98 -8.24
C GLY A 113 -18.87 14.42 -7.52
N VAL A 114 -19.08 13.10 -7.53
CA VAL A 114 -20.20 12.42 -6.90
C VAL A 114 -19.66 11.27 -6.05
N SER A 115 -20.17 11.13 -4.83
CA SER A 115 -19.82 10.00 -3.95
C SER A 115 -20.87 8.88 -4.05
N VAL A 116 -20.44 7.66 -3.73
CA VAL A 116 -21.36 6.55 -3.47
C VAL A 116 -21.69 6.55 -1.98
N ASP A 117 -22.93 6.81 -1.62
CA ASP A 117 -23.38 6.84 -0.22
C ASP A 117 -23.54 5.42 0.32
N SER A 118 -24.22 4.56 -0.43
CA SER A 118 -24.41 3.17 -0.07
C SER A 118 -24.48 2.25 -1.28
N ILE A 119 -24.27 0.95 -1.05
CA ILE A 119 -24.40 -0.11 -2.05
C ILE A 119 -25.37 -1.15 -1.52
N GLU A 120 -26.49 -1.33 -2.20
CA GLU A 120 -27.46 -2.38 -1.91
C GLU A 120 -27.20 -3.60 -2.79
N SER A 121 -27.02 -4.76 -2.16
CA SER A 121 -26.85 -6.05 -2.86
C SER A 121 -28.20 -6.72 -3.03
N LYS A 122 -28.64 -6.89 -4.27
CA LYS A 122 -29.81 -7.71 -4.64
C LYS A 122 -29.38 -9.14 -5.01
N SER A 123 -30.31 -9.99 -5.36
CA SER A 123 -30.05 -11.39 -5.74
C SER A 123 -29.23 -11.50 -7.05
N ASP A 124 -29.46 -10.61 -8.00
CA ASP A 124 -28.92 -10.65 -9.37
C ASP A 124 -28.12 -9.40 -9.78
N HIS A 125 -28.19 -8.31 -9.00
CA HIS A 125 -27.47 -7.05 -9.26
C HIS A 125 -27.15 -6.29 -7.98
N ALA A 126 -26.34 -5.25 -8.11
CA ALA A 126 -26.10 -4.23 -7.09
C ALA A 126 -26.72 -2.91 -7.51
N VAL A 127 -27.17 -2.11 -6.52
CA VAL A 127 -27.64 -0.74 -6.71
C VAL A 127 -26.72 0.17 -5.91
N LEU A 128 -26.08 1.11 -6.59
CA LEU A 128 -25.28 2.16 -5.99
C LEU A 128 -26.15 3.41 -5.81
N HIS A 129 -26.29 3.87 -4.59
CA HIS A 129 -26.97 5.13 -4.26
C HIS A 129 -25.95 6.26 -4.23
N LEU A 130 -26.12 7.26 -5.07
CA LEU A 130 -25.17 8.36 -5.23
C LEU A 130 -25.60 9.59 -4.42
N SER A 131 -24.64 10.42 -4.03
CA SER A 131 -24.88 11.65 -3.24
C SER A 131 -25.71 12.72 -3.97
N ASP A 132 -25.84 12.64 -5.28
CA ASP A 132 -26.71 13.52 -6.10
C ASP A 132 -28.14 12.98 -6.24
N GLY A 133 -28.47 11.88 -5.57
CA GLY A 133 -29.79 11.23 -5.57
C GLY A 133 -30.00 10.24 -6.73
N GLN A 134 -29.03 10.06 -7.60
CA GLN A 134 -29.11 9.05 -8.67
C GLN A 134 -28.90 7.64 -8.12
N ASN A 135 -29.51 6.65 -8.77
CA ASN A 135 -29.31 5.23 -8.50
C ASN A 135 -28.77 4.55 -9.75
N ILE A 136 -27.65 3.85 -9.60
CA ILE A 136 -27.00 3.13 -10.69
C ILE A 136 -27.12 1.64 -10.45
N THR A 137 -27.48 0.88 -11.49
CA THR A 137 -27.54 -0.60 -11.44
C THR A 137 -26.37 -1.22 -12.15
N ALA A 138 -25.71 -2.19 -11.51
CA ALA A 138 -24.64 -2.97 -12.09
C ALA A 138 -24.76 -4.45 -11.71
N ALA A 139 -24.32 -5.35 -12.58
CA ALA A 139 -24.30 -6.76 -12.25
C ALA A 139 -23.44 -7.04 -11.01
N TRP A 140 -22.34 -6.30 -10.85
CA TRP A 140 -21.43 -6.38 -9.70
C TRP A 140 -20.96 -4.98 -9.30
N ALA A 141 -20.83 -4.74 -7.99
CA ALA A 141 -20.18 -3.56 -7.44
C ALA A 141 -18.87 -3.94 -6.73
N PHE A 142 -17.81 -3.17 -6.95
CA PHE A 142 -16.56 -3.25 -6.22
C PHE A 142 -16.42 -2.04 -5.31
N ASP A 143 -16.46 -2.26 -4.01
CA ASP A 143 -16.33 -1.19 -3.01
C ASP A 143 -14.86 -1.04 -2.59
N SER A 144 -14.22 -0.01 -3.12
CA SER A 144 -12.82 0.32 -2.84
C SER A 144 -12.65 1.50 -1.88
N ARG A 145 -13.73 1.99 -1.31
CA ARG A 145 -13.69 3.10 -0.35
C ARG A 145 -12.94 2.67 0.92
N PRO A 146 -12.14 3.56 1.53
CA PRO A 146 -11.52 3.27 2.81
C PRO A 146 -12.60 2.89 3.86
N PRO A 147 -12.35 1.89 4.72
CA PRO A 147 -13.26 1.59 5.82
C PRO A 147 -13.33 2.80 6.77
N GLN A 148 -14.54 3.20 7.16
CA GLN A 148 -14.74 4.33 8.09
C GLN A 148 -14.20 4.01 9.48
N ASP A 149 -14.40 2.78 9.95
CA ASP A 149 -13.88 2.29 11.23
C ASP A 149 -12.87 1.18 10.98
N SER A 150 -11.61 1.44 11.31
CA SER A 150 -10.57 0.42 11.26
C SER A 150 -10.52 -0.31 12.62
N SER A 151 -10.84 -1.60 12.62
CA SER A 151 -10.58 -2.49 13.77
C SER A 151 -9.14 -3.00 13.81
N ALA A 152 -8.25 -2.46 12.98
CA ALA A 152 -6.84 -2.81 12.97
C ALA A 152 -6.19 -2.48 14.32
N PRO A 153 -5.38 -3.38 14.91
CA PRO A 153 -4.79 -3.14 16.22
C PRO A 153 -3.70 -2.05 16.21
N TRP A 154 -3.09 -1.82 15.05
CA TRP A 154 -2.04 -0.84 14.84
C TRP A 154 -2.32 0.00 13.60
N CYS A 155 -1.71 1.19 13.56
CA CYS A 155 -1.72 2.10 12.41
C CYS A 155 -0.29 2.54 12.08
N GLN A 156 0.02 2.65 10.80
CA GLN A 156 1.15 3.42 10.32
C GLN A 156 0.64 4.80 9.92
N ILE A 157 1.08 5.81 10.65
CA ILE A 157 0.70 7.21 10.40
C ILE A 157 1.95 7.97 10.04
N PHE A 158 1.90 8.77 8.99
CA PHE A 158 3.06 9.54 8.55
C PHE A 158 2.67 10.92 8.03
N ARG A 159 3.65 11.82 8.10
CA ARG A 159 3.68 13.09 7.42
C ARG A 159 4.97 13.21 6.63
N GLY A 160 4.87 13.50 5.34
CA GLY A 160 5.98 13.60 4.41
C GLY A 160 6.13 15.01 3.84
N LEU A 161 7.37 15.44 3.68
CA LEU A 161 7.74 16.67 3.01
C LEU A 161 8.69 16.36 1.84
N GLU A 162 8.34 16.79 0.64
CA GLU A 162 9.31 16.89 -0.45
C GLU A 162 10.11 18.18 -0.26
N LEU A 163 11.38 18.00 0.09
CA LEU A 163 12.32 19.07 0.45
C LEU A 163 13.31 19.30 -0.68
N HIS A 164 13.56 20.57 -1.00
CA HIS A 164 14.55 20.96 -2.00
C HIS A 164 15.54 21.98 -1.43
N SER A 165 16.82 21.80 -1.73
CA SER A 165 17.87 22.79 -1.47
C SER A 165 18.94 22.76 -2.55
N PRO A 166 19.23 23.89 -3.23
CA PRO A 166 20.32 23.95 -4.22
C PRO A 166 21.70 23.68 -3.63
N GLN A 167 21.86 23.84 -2.30
CA GLN A 167 23.11 23.60 -1.58
C GLN A 167 23.25 22.15 -1.11
N ALA A 168 22.22 21.35 -1.16
CA ALA A 168 22.27 19.94 -0.76
C ALA A 168 23.09 19.13 -1.79
N ASN A 169 23.77 18.11 -1.29
CA ASN A 169 24.46 17.11 -2.10
C ASN A 169 24.16 15.73 -1.52
N LEU A 170 23.00 15.18 -1.90
CA LEU A 170 22.48 13.94 -1.38
C LEU A 170 23.12 12.71 -2.05
N ASP A 171 23.31 11.64 -1.28
CA ASP A 171 23.50 10.31 -1.86
C ASP A 171 22.20 9.85 -2.52
N THR A 172 22.17 9.80 -3.85
CA THR A 172 21.03 9.39 -4.65
C THR A 172 20.92 7.89 -4.85
N ALA A 173 21.90 7.12 -4.38
CA ALA A 173 21.94 5.67 -4.59
C ALA A 173 21.13 4.88 -3.55
N THR A 174 21.00 5.42 -2.34
CA THR A 174 20.50 4.68 -1.17
C THR A 174 19.21 5.29 -0.61
N VAL A 175 18.14 4.49 -0.58
CA VAL A 175 16.91 4.81 0.17
C VAL A 175 17.12 4.49 1.64
N ARG A 176 16.71 5.40 2.55
CA ARG A 176 16.60 5.06 3.97
C ARG A 176 15.16 4.61 4.25
N LEU A 177 14.95 3.29 4.37
CA LEU A 177 13.62 2.74 4.60
C LEU A 177 13.12 2.98 6.02
N MET A 178 14.01 2.91 7.00
CA MET A 178 13.71 3.16 8.40
C MET A 178 14.97 3.67 9.09
N ASP A 179 14.93 4.91 9.49
CA ASP A 179 15.93 5.49 10.40
C ASP A 179 15.25 5.71 11.75
N PHE A 180 15.37 4.70 12.64
CA PHE A 180 14.63 4.64 13.90
C PHE A 180 15.10 5.70 14.87
N GLN A 181 14.15 6.46 15.43
CA GLN A 181 14.40 7.54 16.38
C GLN A 181 14.00 7.16 17.81
N SER A 182 12.86 6.48 17.95
CA SER A 182 12.36 6.02 19.24
C SER A 182 11.47 4.78 19.07
N ALA A 183 11.40 4.00 20.14
CA ALA A 183 10.50 2.85 20.20
C ALA A 183 10.07 2.59 21.65
N GLY A 184 8.77 2.49 21.90
CA GLY A 184 8.19 2.26 23.22
C GLY A 184 6.68 2.12 23.20
N PRO A 185 6.03 2.17 24.37
CA PRO A 185 4.58 1.93 24.53
C PRO A 185 3.69 2.90 23.74
N ASP A 186 4.17 4.11 23.45
CA ASP A 186 3.42 5.11 22.71
C ASP A 186 3.53 4.96 21.19
N GLY A 187 4.46 4.12 20.74
CA GLY A 187 4.69 3.83 19.33
C GLY A 187 6.17 3.73 18.97
N ILE A 188 6.40 3.51 17.70
CA ILE A 188 7.74 3.34 17.10
C ILE A 188 7.87 4.41 16.02
N ARG A 189 8.85 5.31 16.17
CA ARG A 189 9.11 6.42 15.26
C ARG A 189 10.34 6.16 14.43
N PHE A 190 10.24 6.44 13.14
CA PHE A 190 11.38 6.43 12.22
C PHE A 190 11.19 7.46 11.12
N PHE A 191 12.30 7.91 10.53
CA PHE A 191 12.26 8.65 9.29
C PHE A 191 12.45 7.73 8.09
N TYR A 192 11.66 7.98 7.05
CA TYR A 192 11.79 7.37 5.75
C TYR A 192 12.27 8.43 4.76
N VAL A 193 13.32 8.11 3.96
CA VAL A 193 13.94 9.10 3.07
C VAL A 193 14.13 8.52 1.68
N LEU A 194 13.58 9.19 0.69
CA LEU A 194 13.77 8.93 -0.73
C LEU A 194 14.58 10.07 -1.36
N PRO A 195 15.85 9.89 -1.70
CA PRO A 195 16.60 10.89 -2.46
C PRO A 195 16.10 10.89 -3.90
N LEU A 196 15.47 11.98 -4.33
CA LEU A 196 14.89 12.10 -5.67
C LEU A 196 15.94 12.58 -6.69
N ASP A 197 16.81 13.48 -6.24
CA ASP A 197 18.01 13.92 -6.95
C ASP A 197 19.02 14.44 -5.92
N GLN A 198 20.14 15.01 -6.38
CA GLN A 198 21.18 15.54 -5.48
C GLN A 198 20.68 16.69 -4.58
N HIS A 199 19.58 17.34 -4.94
CA HIS A 199 19.06 18.53 -4.28
C HIS A 199 17.67 18.35 -3.68
N THR A 200 17.04 17.22 -3.93
CA THR A 200 15.62 16.97 -3.57
C THR A 200 15.46 15.62 -2.89
N ALA A 201 14.75 15.59 -1.77
CA ALA A 201 14.34 14.34 -1.11
C ALA A 201 12.91 14.42 -0.60
N LEU A 202 12.20 13.28 -0.63
CA LEU A 202 11.02 13.08 0.20
C LEU A 202 11.49 12.56 1.56
N VAL A 203 11.07 13.24 2.63
CA VAL A 203 11.36 12.86 4.00
C VAL A 203 10.04 12.70 4.75
N GLU A 204 9.78 11.51 5.28
CA GLU A 204 8.58 11.21 6.04
C GLU A 204 8.91 10.95 7.51
N ASP A 205 8.25 11.65 8.42
CA ASP A 205 8.17 11.31 9.84
C ASP A 205 7.07 10.25 9.97
N THR A 206 7.44 9.03 10.30
CA THR A 206 6.55 7.87 10.30
C THR A 206 6.47 7.25 11.70
N TRP A 207 5.25 6.93 12.09
CA TRP A 207 4.96 6.27 13.35
C TRP A 207 4.15 4.99 13.15
N LEU A 208 4.59 3.92 13.78
CA LEU A 208 3.75 2.74 14.03
C LEU A 208 3.16 2.90 15.42
N VAL A 209 1.84 3.03 15.51
CA VAL A 209 1.16 3.28 16.78
C VAL A 209 0.02 2.29 17.03
N PRO A 210 -0.26 1.95 18.30
CA PRO A 210 -1.51 1.28 18.65
C PRO A 210 -2.71 2.09 18.16
N ASN A 211 -3.76 1.41 17.71
CA ASN A 211 -4.99 2.07 17.24
C ASN A 211 -5.55 3.01 18.33
N GLY A 212 -5.99 4.18 17.91
CA GLY A 212 -6.47 5.25 18.80
C GLY A 212 -5.38 6.19 19.31
N LYS A 213 -4.09 5.90 19.10
CA LYS A 213 -3.00 6.86 19.34
C LYS A 213 -2.86 7.79 18.14
N ASN A 214 -2.60 9.07 18.40
CA ASN A 214 -2.42 10.08 17.37
C ASN A 214 -1.14 10.88 17.65
N PRO A 215 -0.02 10.54 16.99
CA PRO A 215 1.24 11.26 17.16
C PRO A 215 1.11 12.68 16.64
N GLN A 216 1.85 13.61 17.28
CA GLN A 216 1.90 15.00 16.84
C GLN A 216 3.01 15.18 15.82
N PHE A 217 2.65 15.61 14.62
CA PHE A 217 3.60 15.91 13.55
C PHE A 217 3.89 17.42 13.48
N SER A 218 5.13 17.76 13.14
CA SER A 218 5.48 19.13 12.77
C SER A 218 6.42 19.13 11.57
N ASP A 219 6.26 20.12 10.70
CA ASP A 219 7.20 20.34 9.59
C ASP A 219 8.61 20.63 10.11
N GLU A 220 8.71 21.31 11.27
CA GLU A 220 9.99 21.64 11.91
C GLU A 220 10.78 20.38 12.28
N ALA A 221 10.13 19.34 12.80
CA ALA A 221 10.81 18.08 13.13
C ALA A 221 11.43 17.42 11.90
N ILE A 222 10.73 17.44 10.76
CA ILE A 222 11.24 16.91 9.49
C ILE A 222 12.39 17.78 8.95
N LEU A 223 12.26 19.10 9.03
CA LEU A 223 13.31 20.04 8.60
C LEU A 223 14.58 19.89 9.45
N THR A 224 14.43 19.77 10.77
CA THR A 224 15.55 19.53 11.69
C THR A 224 16.25 18.22 11.35
N TYR A 225 15.49 17.13 11.18
CA TYR A 225 16.06 15.85 10.75
C TYR A 225 16.84 15.97 9.44
N ALA A 226 16.29 16.67 8.44
CA ALA A 226 16.95 16.86 7.16
C ALA A 226 18.25 17.67 7.27
N GLN A 227 18.29 18.70 8.10
CA GLN A 227 19.50 19.50 8.36
C GLN A 227 20.58 18.69 9.06
N GLU A 228 20.23 17.86 10.03
CA GLU A 228 21.17 17.09 10.83
C GLU A 228 21.68 15.83 10.12
N ASN A 229 20.83 15.18 9.32
CA ASN A 229 21.09 13.83 8.83
C ASN A 229 21.25 13.70 7.31
N LEU A 230 20.84 14.70 6.53
CA LEU A 230 20.96 14.68 5.07
C LEU A 230 21.98 15.69 4.56
N SER A 231 21.78 16.95 4.86
CA SER A 231 22.70 18.02 4.49
C SER A 231 22.45 19.26 5.35
N PRO A 232 23.48 19.95 5.86
CA PRO A 232 23.35 21.16 6.66
C PRO A 232 22.98 22.37 5.76
N ALA A 233 21.86 22.28 5.06
CA ALA A 233 21.37 23.27 4.13
C ALA A 233 20.02 23.82 4.57
N SER A 234 19.63 25.00 4.08
CA SER A 234 18.27 25.46 4.24
C SER A 234 17.35 24.78 3.21
N TRP A 235 16.29 24.19 3.70
CA TRP A 235 15.36 23.42 2.90
C TRP A 235 14.10 24.21 2.58
N GLN A 236 13.63 24.09 1.33
CA GLN A 236 12.34 24.60 0.87
C GLN A 236 11.36 23.43 0.74
N ILE A 237 10.17 23.56 1.30
CA ILE A 237 9.10 22.58 1.16
C ILE A 237 8.42 22.77 -0.19
N ARG A 238 8.47 21.76 -1.04
CA ARG A 238 7.80 21.75 -2.36
C ARG A 238 6.47 21.05 -2.37
N HIS A 239 6.35 19.99 -1.57
CA HIS A 239 5.13 19.20 -1.50
C HIS A 239 4.95 18.63 -0.08
N ARG A 240 3.69 18.33 0.27
CA ARG A 240 3.30 17.68 1.53
C ARG A 240 2.40 16.51 1.25
N GLU A 241 2.62 15.41 1.95
CA GLU A 241 1.73 14.26 1.95
C GLU A 241 1.52 13.73 3.35
N GLU A 242 0.38 13.09 3.58
CA GLU A 242 0.02 12.48 4.85
C GLU A 242 -0.71 11.17 4.60
N GLY A 243 -0.54 10.21 5.51
CA GLY A 243 -1.23 8.94 5.41
C GLY A 243 -1.48 8.30 6.75
N ASN A 244 -2.56 7.52 6.77
CA ASN A 244 -2.91 6.64 7.87
C ASN A 244 -3.27 5.28 7.28
N LEU A 245 -2.42 4.27 7.53
CA LEU A 245 -2.57 2.93 7.01
C LEU A 245 -2.91 1.97 8.16
N PRO A 246 -4.05 1.28 8.11
CA PRO A 246 -4.37 0.28 9.11
C PRO A 246 -3.39 -0.89 9.01
N MET A 247 -2.82 -1.33 10.13
CA MET A 247 -1.95 -2.49 10.26
C MET A 247 -2.64 -3.57 11.08
N GLY A 248 -2.78 -4.75 10.50
CA GLY A 248 -3.49 -5.88 11.10
C GLY A 248 -4.46 -6.51 10.12
N LEU A 249 -4.97 -7.68 10.48
CA LEU A 249 -5.96 -8.38 9.66
C LEU A 249 -7.33 -7.72 9.86
N LEU A 250 -7.86 -7.14 8.81
CA LEU A 250 -9.23 -6.66 8.81
C LEU A 250 -10.19 -7.88 8.75
N PRO A 251 -11.28 -7.90 9.55
CA PRO A 251 -12.21 -9.03 9.60
C PRO A 251 -12.83 -9.41 8.24
N SER A 252 -13.02 -8.43 7.36
CA SER A 252 -13.57 -8.62 6.01
C SER A 252 -12.63 -9.34 5.04
N ALA A 253 -11.32 -9.36 5.29
CA ALA A 253 -10.33 -9.98 4.41
C ALA A 253 -10.49 -11.51 4.28
N ASN A 254 -11.19 -12.15 5.21
CA ASN A 254 -11.44 -13.60 5.22
C ASN A 254 -12.85 -13.98 4.72
N SER A 255 -13.69 -13.04 4.35
CA SER A 255 -15.02 -13.35 3.86
C SER A 255 -14.94 -13.76 2.38
N ALA A 256 -15.03 -15.05 2.12
CA ALA A 256 -15.31 -15.54 0.76
C ALA A 256 -16.57 -14.83 0.22
N VAL A 257 -16.49 -14.37 -1.03
CA VAL A 257 -17.64 -13.80 -1.72
C VAL A 257 -18.76 -14.85 -1.70
N LYS A 258 -19.84 -14.59 -0.96
CA LYS A 258 -21.02 -15.46 -1.00
C LYS A 258 -21.70 -15.28 -2.35
N ASN A 259 -22.15 -16.36 -2.97
CA ASN A 259 -22.79 -16.35 -4.30
C ASN A 259 -23.98 -15.38 -4.44
N SER A 260 -24.58 -14.97 -3.32
CA SER A 260 -25.68 -14.00 -3.27
C SER A 260 -25.23 -12.55 -3.03
N GLN A 261 -23.94 -12.28 -2.88
CA GLN A 261 -23.43 -10.95 -2.56
C GLN A 261 -22.91 -10.27 -3.83
N ARG A 262 -23.56 -9.20 -4.25
CA ARG A 262 -23.22 -8.42 -5.44
C ARG A 262 -22.33 -7.21 -5.14
N ASN A 263 -22.07 -6.93 -3.87
CA ASN A 263 -21.12 -5.92 -3.40
C ASN A 263 -19.84 -6.61 -2.91
N ILE A 264 -18.73 -6.34 -3.57
CA ILE A 264 -17.43 -6.97 -3.37
C ILE A 264 -16.49 -5.95 -2.73
N PRO A 265 -16.03 -6.14 -1.49
CA PRO A 265 -14.97 -5.30 -0.95
C PRO A 265 -13.70 -5.43 -1.81
N TRP A 266 -13.03 -4.30 -2.11
CA TRP A 266 -11.87 -4.28 -2.99
C TRP A 266 -10.75 -3.38 -2.44
N GLY A 267 -9.50 -3.79 -2.60
CA GLY A 267 -8.35 -3.03 -2.08
C GLY A 267 -8.23 -3.12 -0.55
N THR A 268 -8.13 -1.99 0.13
CA THR A 268 -7.97 -1.95 1.60
C THR A 268 -9.09 -2.68 2.34
N PRO A 269 -10.38 -2.50 2.00
CA PRO A 269 -11.46 -3.26 2.64
C PRO A 269 -11.35 -4.78 2.43
N ALA A 270 -10.68 -5.21 1.35
CA ALA A 270 -10.42 -6.62 1.07
C ALA A 270 -9.12 -7.15 1.69
N GLY A 271 -8.42 -6.37 2.52
CA GLY A 271 -7.16 -6.77 3.13
C GLY A 271 -5.96 -6.72 2.18
N ALA A 272 -5.97 -5.83 1.18
CA ALA A 272 -4.84 -5.68 0.27
C ALA A 272 -3.60 -5.09 0.95
N VAL A 273 -3.75 -4.35 2.04
CA VAL A 273 -2.64 -3.86 2.86
C VAL A 273 -2.06 -5.02 3.68
N ARG A 274 -0.76 -5.25 3.59
CA ARG A 274 -0.10 -6.29 4.38
C ARG A 274 -0.09 -5.92 5.85
N ALA A 275 -0.57 -6.82 6.68
CA ALA A 275 -0.84 -6.55 8.09
C ALA A 275 0.38 -6.09 8.90
N SER A 276 1.60 -6.59 8.58
CA SER A 276 2.82 -6.32 9.34
C SER A 276 3.70 -5.22 8.76
N SER A 277 3.49 -4.80 7.51
CA SER A 277 4.40 -3.87 6.81
C SER A 277 3.72 -2.69 6.12
N GLY A 278 2.38 -2.70 6.00
CA GLY A 278 1.66 -1.66 5.27
C GLY A 278 1.79 -1.71 3.74
N TYR A 279 2.62 -2.57 3.17
CA TYR A 279 2.77 -2.68 1.71
C TYR A 279 1.48 -3.15 1.05
N ALA A 280 1.06 -2.44 0.01
CA ALA A 280 -0.21 -2.70 -0.67
C ALA A 280 -0.10 -2.76 -2.20
N PHE A 281 0.79 -1.97 -2.81
CA PHE A 281 0.81 -1.76 -4.26
C PHE A 281 0.91 -3.08 -5.04
N SER A 282 1.95 -3.87 -4.84
CA SER A 282 2.17 -5.14 -5.55
C SER A 282 1.06 -6.15 -5.26
N ARG A 283 0.53 -6.16 -4.05
CA ARG A 283 -0.61 -7.03 -3.68
C ARG A 283 -1.87 -6.67 -4.45
N ILE A 284 -2.16 -5.36 -4.59
CA ILE A 284 -3.27 -4.85 -5.39
C ILE A 284 -3.06 -5.20 -6.88
N GLN A 285 -1.83 -5.06 -7.39
CA GLN A 285 -1.53 -5.41 -8.78
C GLN A 285 -1.80 -6.90 -9.06
N ARG A 286 -1.33 -7.80 -8.19
CA ARG A 286 -1.58 -9.26 -8.33
C ARG A 286 -3.06 -9.62 -8.19
N ALA A 287 -3.74 -9.04 -7.21
CA ALA A 287 -5.18 -9.27 -7.03
C ALA A 287 -5.97 -8.81 -8.26
N SER A 288 -5.62 -7.65 -8.81
CA SER A 288 -6.26 -7.10 -10.01
C SER A 288 -6.00 -7.95 -11.25
N GLU A 289 -4.78 -8.47 -11.41
CA GLU A 289 -4.43 -9.38 -12.49
C GLU A 289 -5.22 -10.69 -12.41
N SER A 290 -5.23 -11.33 -11.24
CA SER A 290 -5.97 -12.56 -11.00
C SER A 290 -7.48 -12.38 -11.20
N MET A 291 -8.04 -11.26 -10.71
CA MET A 291 -9.46 -10.94 -10.88
C MET A 291 -9.82 -10.73 -12.36
N ALA A 292 -9.01 -9.98 -13.10
CA ALA A 292 -9.26 -9.74 -14.52
C ALA A 292 -9.13 -11.02 -15.34
N GLN A 293 -8.16 -11.90 -15.01
CA GLN A 293 -8.03 -13.22 -15.64
C GLN A 293 -9.24 -14.10 -15.36
N HIS A 294 -9.71 -14.15 -14.12
CA HIS A 294 -10.91 -14.91 -13.76
C HIS A 294 -12.15 -14.36 -14.47
N TRP A 295 -12.30 -13.03 -14.50
CA TRP A 295 -13.41 -12.34 -15.17
C TRP A 295 -13.44 -12.66 -16.67
N SER A 296 -12.30 -12.72 -17.34
CA SER A 296 -12.22 -13.03 -18.77
C SER A 296 -12.78 -14.42 -19.12
N GLN A 297 -12.74 -15.36 -18.19
CA GLN A 297 -13.19 -16.74 -18.38
C GLN A 297 -14.65 -16.97 -17.94
N HIS A 298 -15.09 -16.24 -16.93
CA HIS A 298 -16.33 -16.59 -16.23
C HIS A 298 -17.37 -15.46 -16.18
N HIS A 299 -16.98 -14.23 -16.45
CA HIS A 299 -17.84 -13.02 -16.34
C HIS A 299 -18.47 -12.82 -14.96
N PHE A 300 -17.82 -13.31 -13.89
CA PHE A 300 -18.17 -13.03 -12.51
C PHE A 300 -16.88 -12.93 -11.65
N PRO A 301 -16.94 -12.24 -10.47
CA PRO A 301 -15.77 -12.07 -9.61
C PRO A 301 -15.26 -13.40 -9.04
N SER A 302 -13.93 -13.50 -8.92
CA SER A 302 -13.30 -14.61 -8.22
C SER A 302 -13.76 -14.69 -6.75
N PRO A 303 -14.06 -15.85 -6.20
CA PRO A 303 -14.37 -16.03 -4.79
C PRO A 303 -13.15 -15.74 -3.88
N ALA A 304 -11.93 -15.77 -4.42
CA ALA A 304 -10.70 -15.46 -3.71
C ALA A 304 -10.21 -14.05 -4.10
N ILE A 305 -10.44 -13.07 -3.23
CA ILE A 305 -10.05 -11.68 -3.48
C ILE A 305 -8.55 -11.45 -3.21
N THR A 306 -7.96 -12.22 -2.28
CA THR A 306 -6.54 -12.18 -1.97
C THR A 306 -5.97 -13.59 -1.92
N HIS A 307 -4.79 -13.78 -2.51
CA HIS A 307 -4.04 -15.04 -2.48
C HIS A 307 -3.00 -15.06 -1.34
N GLU A 308 -3.33 -14.51 -0.17
CA GLU A 308 -2.38 -14.54 0.93
C GLU A 308 -2.25 -15.95 1.50
N SER A 309 -1.00 -16.40 1.62
CA SER A 309 -0.69 -17.65 2.29
C SER A 309 -1.12 -17.60 3.76
N LYS A 310 -1.86 -18.61 4.23
CA LYS A 310 -2.25 -18.74 5.64
C LYS A 310 -1.04 -18.67 6.58
N LEU A 311 0.12 -19.14 6.11
CA LEU A 311 1.37 -19.07 6.86
C LEU A 311 1.84 -17.61 7.00
N LEU A 312 1.85 -16.82 5.93
CA LEU A 312 2.23 -15.40 6.00
C LEU A 312 1.26 -14.61 6.88
N ALA A 313 -0.04 -14.81 6.73
CA ALA A 313 -1.03 -14.18 7.59
C ALA A 313 -0.85 -14.55 9.08
N TRP A 314 -0.43 -15.79 9.37
CA TRP A 314 -0.08 -16.21 10.73
C TRP A 314 1.20 -15.52 11.20
N MET A 315 2.25 -15.45 10.38
CA MET A 315 3.51 -14.78 10.73
C MET A 315 3.28 -13.29 11.00
N ASP A 316 2.47 -12.62 10.19
CA ASP A 316 2.12 -11.22 10.39
C ASP A 316 1.40 -11.00 11.74
N ARG A 317 0.45 -11.90 12.11
CA ARG A 317 -0.18 -11.86 13.44
C ARG A 317 0.81 -12.04 14.58
N VAL A 318 1.74 -12.97 14.44
CA VAL A 318 2.79 -13.19 15.45
C VAL A 318 3.66 -11.94 15.58
N PHE A 319 4.05 -11.33 14.46
CA PHE A 319 4.86 -10.11 14.48
C PHE A 319 4.13 -8.94 15.16
N LEU A 320 2.86 -8.71 14.86
CA LEU A 320 2.05 -7.66 15.51
C LEU A 320 1.94 -7.88 17.03
N ARG A 321 1.77 -9.13 17.49
CA ARG A 321 1.80 -9.45 18.92
C ARG A 321 3.17 -9.21 19.56
N VAL A 322 4.25 -9.45 18.82
CA VAL A 322 5.60 -9.14 19.28
C VAL A 322 5.80 -7.63 19.38
N MET A 323 5.32 -6.85 18.41
CA MET A 323 5.34 -5.38 18.46
C MET A 323 4.57 -4.85 19.68
N GLU A 324 3.41 -5.41 19.97
CA GLU A 324 2.60 -5.01 21.13
C GLU A 324 3.30 -5.27 22.47
N ARG A 325 4.03 -6.37 22.58
CA ARG A 325 4.69 -6.78 23.83
C ARG A 325 6.09 -6.22 24.02
N HIS A 326 6.78 -5.97 22.92
CA HIS A 326 8.19 -5.58 22.88
C HIS A 326 8.42 -4.46 21.86
N PRO A 327 7.66 -3.34 21.92
CA PRO A 327 7.80 -2.26 20.95
C PRO A 327 9.23 -1.70 20.92
N GLU A 328 9.92 -1.64 22.07
CA GLU A 328 11.29 -1.16 22.22
C GLU A 328 12.32 -2.01 21.44
N ARG A 329 11.98 -3.25 21.10
CA ARG A 329 12.87 -4.16 20.37
C ARG A 329 12.62 -4.20 18.86
N VAL A 330 11.58 -3.56 18.39
CA VAL A 330 11.22 -3.59 16.95
C VAL A 330 12.35 -3.06 16.06
N PRO A 331 13.05 -1.96 16.40
CA PRO A 331 14.22 -1.51 15.64
C PRO A 331 15.32 -2.60 15.51
N GLU A 332 15.58 -3.34 16.60
CA GLU A 332 16.52 -4.48 16.59
C GLU A 332 16.05 -5.57 15.60
N PHE A 333 14.76 -5.89 15.55
CA PHE A 333 14.23 -6.94 14.69
C PHE A 333 14.36 -6.58 13.22
N PHE A 334 14.02 -5.34 12.84
CA PHE A 334 14.21 -4.85 11.48
C PHE A 334 15.70 -4.82 11.12
N SER A 335 16.55 -4.25 11.96
CA SER A 335 17.99 -4.20 11.71
C SER A 335 18.57 -5.59 11.46
N ARG A 336 18.23 -6.58 12.30
CA ARG A 336 18.66 -7.99 12.11
C ARG A 336 18.14 -8.61 10.83
N MET A 337 16.89 -8.34 10.47
CA MET A 337 16.29 -8.89 9.27
C MET A 337 16.98 -8.34 8.02
N PHE A 338 17.26 -7.04 7.98
CA PHE A 338 17.94 -6.40 6.85
C PHE A 338 19.44 -6.71 6.78
N ASP A 339 20.09 -7.01 7.91
CA ASP A 339 21.51 -7.40 7.98
C ASP A 339 21.75 -8.86 7.59
N ARG A 340 20.84 -9.79 7.98
CA ARG A 340 21.10 -11.23 7.95
C ARG A 340 20.36 -12.00 6.84
N VAL A 341 19.27 -11.45 6.34
CA VAL A 341 18.51 -12.12 5.28
C VAL A 341 19.06 -11.65 3.93
N PRO A 342 19.38 -12.56 3.00
CA PRO A 342 19.80 -12.17 1.66
C PRO A 342 18.77 -11.21 1.02
N PRO A 343 19.22 -10.13 0.36
CA PRO A 343 18.33 -9.07 -0.13
C PRO A 343 17.17 -9.57 -0.99
N GLU A 344 17.42 -10.48 -1.93
CA GLU A 344 16.36 -11.02 -2.80
C GLU A 344 15.34 -11.86 -2.03
N ALA A 345 15.78 -12.59 -1.00
CA ALA A 345 14.88 -13.36 -0.13
C ALA A 345 14.02 -12.44 0.73
N LEU A 346 14.63 -11.38 1.27
CA LEU A 346 13.94 -10.36 2.05
C LEU A 346 12.89 -9.64 1.21
N VAL A 347 13.25 -9.21 0.00
CA VAL A 347 12.34 -8.56 -0.94
C VAL A 347 11.14 -9.45 -1.27
N ARG A 348 11.35 -10.72 -1.63
CA ARG A 348 10.23 -11.64 -1.87
C ARG A 348 9.35 -11.82 -0.63
N PHE A 349 9.95 -11.86 0.55
CA PHE A 349 9.20 -11.95 1.80
C PHE A 349 8.35 -10.71 2.06
N LEU A 350 8.92 -9.50 1.89
CA LEU A 350 8.23 -8.23 2.10
C LEU A 350 7.12 -8.02 1.06
N GLU A 351 7.34 -8.45 -0.18
CA GLU A 351 6.35 -8.39 -1.27
C GLU A 351 5.30 -9.53 -1.23
N SER A 352 5.28 -10.34 -0.16
CA SER A 352 4.33 -11.45 0.03
C SER A 352 4.43 -12.58 -1.00
N GLU A 353 5.62 -12.80 -1.55
CA GLU A 353 5.93 -13.87 -2.53
C GLU A 353 7.15 -14.73 -2.11
N PRO A 354 7.31 -15.09 -0.81
CA PRO A 354 8.49 -15.82 -0.39
C PRO A 354 8.46 -17.27 -0.86
N ARG A 355 9.63 -17.80 -1.13
CA ARG A 355 9.89 -19.23 -1.20
C ARG A 355 9.96 -19.81 0.22
N PRO A 356 9.76 -21.12 0.41
CA PRO A 356 9.92 -21.72 1.74
C PRO A 356 11.28 -21.46 2.39
N ALA A 357 12.36 -21.43 1.59
CA ALA A 357 13.69 -21.10 2.07
C ALA A 357 13.82 -19.65 2.57
N ASP A 358 13.14 -18.71 1.95
CA ASP A 358 13.15 -17.29 2.36
C ASP A 358 12.50 -17.12 3.74
N ILE A 359 11.37 -17.79 3.96
CA ILE A 359 10.68 -17.80 5.26
C ILE A 359 11.62 -18.33 6.36
N LEU A 360 12.32 -19.43 6.07
CA LEU A 360 13.27 -20.01 7.03
C LEU A 360 14.43 -19.06 7.33
N GLN A 361 14.94 -18.33 6.34
CA GLN A 361 15.99 -17.33 6.52
C GLN A 361 15.51 -16.15 7.40
N VAL A 362 14.30 -15.64 7.17
CA VAL A 362 13.69 -14.59 8.02
C VAL A 362 13.52 -15.10 9.45
N MET A 363 13.00 -16.30 9.64
CA MET A 363 12.84 -16.87 10.98
C MET A 363 14.17 -17.04 11.72
N ARG A 364 15.24 -17.43 11.02
CA ARG A 364 16.59 -17.58 11.61
C ARG A 364 17.27 -16.25 11.93
N ALA A 365 16.94 -15.18 11.21
CA ALA A 365 17.50 -13.86 11.45
C ALA A 365 16.95 -13.23 12.74
N LEU A 366 15.71 -13.57 13.10
CA LEU A 366 15.01 -13.02 14.25
C LEU A 366 15.28 -13.80 15.54
N PRO A 367 15.25 -13.16 16.73
CA PRO A 367 15.43 -13.85 18.00
C PRO A 367 14.23 -14.76 18.29
N SER A 368 14.46 -16.04 18.56
CA SER A 368 13.39 -17.04 18.70
C SER A 368 12.47 -16.81 19.90
N ALA A 369 13.00 -16.37 21.06
CA ALA A 369 12.25 -16.31 22.32
C ALA A 369 10.99 -15.44 22.26
N PRO A 370 11.02 -14.14 21.86
CA PRO A 370 9.82 -13.31 21.82
C PRO A 370 8.81 -13.81 20.77
N PHE A 371 9.28 -14.36 19.64
CA PHE A 371 8.41 -14.87 18.58
C PHE A 371 7.73 -16.18 18.98
N LEU A 372 8.43 -17.13 19.60
CA LEU A 372 7.84 -18.38 20.10
C LEU A 372 6.80 -18.11 21.20
N ALA A 373 7.12 -17.23 22.15
CA ALA A 373 6.19 -16.85 23.22
C ALA A 373 4.91 -16.19 22.68
N SER A 374 4.98 -15.53 21.51
CA SER A 374 3.83 -14.88 20.86
C SER A 374 3.09 -15.80 19.86
N ALA A 375 3.74 -16.85 19.37
CA ALA A 375 3.17 -17.84 18.45
C ALA A 375 2.28 -18.87 19.17
N LEU A 376 2.57 -19.18 20.44
CA LEU A 376 1.87 -20.20 21.25
C LEU A 376 0.57 -19.68 21.90
N ARG A 377 0.23 -18.45 21.71
CA ARG A 377 -0.99 -17.79 22.23
C ARG A 377 -1.81 -17.20 21.08
#